data_189756997610442c83d7613df8a1afcd
#
_entry.id   189756997610442c83d7613df8a1afcd
#
_cell.length_a   1.000
_cell.length_b   1.000
_cell.length_c   1.000
_cell.angle_alpha   90.00
_cell.angle_beta   90.00
_cell.angle_gamma   90.00
#
_symmetry.space_group_name_H-M   'P 1'
#
loop_
_entity.id
_entity.type
_entity.pdbx_description
1 polymer ?
#
loop_
_entity_poly.entity_id
_entity_poly.type
_entity_poly.pdbx_seq_one_letter_code
_entity_poly.pdbx_strand_id
1 'polypeptide(L)'
;MITEIADFAVLPDKQEQFADAVREGLALAAQSPGFRGARLTRSIETPTRFVLFIEWDSVEAHTVGFRESELFPQWRAIVGPFFDGPPTVEHVEELVAHPGD
;
A
#
# COMPACT_ATOMS: atom_id res chain seq x y z
N MET A 1 15.41 6.58 2.18
CA MET A 1 14.03 6.34 1.80
C MET A 1 13.89 4.95 1.22
N ILE A 2 12.86 4.25 1.60
CA ILE A 2 12.60 2.90 1.12
C ILE A 2 11.19 2.83 0.54
N THR A 3 10.89 1.79 -0.22
CA THR A 3 9.57 1.57 -0.80
C THR A 3 8.96 0.31 -0.20
N GLU A 4 7.77 0.44 0.38
CA GLU A 4 6.95 -0.70 0.74
C GLU A 4 6.21 -1.18 -0.50
N ILE A 5 6.23 -2.49 -0.74
CA ILE A 5 5.43 -3.12 -1.78
C ILE A 5 4.40 -4.00 -1.10
N ALA A 6 3.13 -3.65 -1.23
CA ALA A 6 2.02 -4.45 -0.69
C ALA A 6 1.24 -5.05 -1.86
N ASP A 7 1.20 -6.38 -1.92
CA ASP A 7 0.56 -7.13 -2.99
C ASP A 7 -0.76 -7.69 -2.46
N PHE A 8 -1.88 -7.28 -3.09
CA PHE A 8 -3.22 -7.65 -2.66
C PHE A 8 -3.92 -8.49 -3.71
N ALA A 9 -4.52 -9.60 -3.26
CA ALA A 9 -5.57 -10.26 -4.03
C ALA A 9 -6.89 -9.68 -3.56
N VAL A 10 -7.71 -9.16 -4.48
CA VAL A 10 -8.98 -8.50 -4.18
C VAL A 10 -10.13 -9.40 -4.64
N LEU A 11 -11.19 -9.47 -3.84
CA LEU A 11 -12.38 -10.25 -4.17
C LEU A 11 -12.91 -9.82 -5.55
N PRO A 12 -13.24 -10.77 -6.43
CA PRO A 12 -13.57 -10.46 -7.84
C PRO A 12 -14.69 -9.47 -8.05
N ASP A 13 -15.68 -9.46 -7.15
CA ASP A 13 -16.83 -8.56 -7.26
C ASP A 13 -16.61 -7.20 -6.59
N LYS A 14 -15.41 -6.98 -6.03
CA LYS A 14 -15.10 -5.76 -5.27
C LYS A 14 -13.97 -4.94 -5.87
N GLN A 15 -13.41 -5.38 -7.00
CA GLN A 15 -12.24 -4.71 -7.55
C GLN A 15 -12.53 -3.28 -8.01
N GLU A 16 -13.74 -2.99 -8.45
CA GLU A 16 -14.11 -1.64 -8.91
C GLU A 16 -14.07 -0.60 -7.78
N GLN A 17 -14.39 -1.01 -6.55
CA GLN A 17 -14.43 -0.12 -5.40
C GLN A 17 -13.10 -0.05 -4.64
N PHE A 18 -12.18 -0.96 -4.94
CA PHE A 18 -10.95 -1.06 -4.14
C PHE A 18 -10.06 0.17 -4.23
N ALA A 19 -9.96 0.76 -5.42
CA ALA A 19 -9.13 1.97 -5.61
C ALA A 19 -9.63 3.13 -4.74
N ASP A 20 -10.95 3.30 -4.63
CA ASP A 20 -11.52 4.34 -3.79
C ASP A 20 -11.27 4.07 -2.30
N ALA A 21 -11.38 2.79 -1.89
CA ALA A 21 -11.07 2.40 -0.52
C ALA A 21 -9.61 2.68 -0.17
N VAL A 22 -8.69 2.36 -1.09
CA VAL A 22 -7.26 2.62 -0.88
C VAL A 22 -7.01 4.13 -0.79
N ARG A 23 -7.66 4.92 -1.65
CA ARG A 23 -7.52 6.39 -1.61
C ARG A 23 -7.93 6.93 -0.24
N GLU A 24 -9.03 6.45 0.31
CA GLU A 24 -9.50 6.84 1.63
C GLU A 24 -8.52 6.39 2.71
N GLY A 25 -8.04 5.15 2.64
CA GLY A 25 -7.09 4.62 3.61
C GLY A 25 -5.74 5.34 3.55
N LEU A 26 -5.28 5.73 2.37
CA LEU A 26 -4.01 6.45 2.23
C LEU A 26 -4.05 7.83 2.90
N ALA A 27 -5.22 8.45 3.00
CA ALA A 27 -5.35 9.71 3.74
C ALA A 27 -5.00 9.51 5.21
N LEU A 28 -5.27 8.33 5.76
CA LEU A 28 -4.86 7.99 7.13
C LEU A 28 -3.36 7.71 7.20
N ALA A 29 -2.86 6.87 6.30
CA ALA A 29 -1.43 6.52 6.28
C ALA A 29 -0.55 7.77 6.13
N ALA A 30 -1.03 8.74 5.35
CA ALA A 30 -0.30 9.99 5.11
C ALA A 30 -0.14 10.85 6.36
N GLN A 31 -0.91 10.58 7.43
CA GLN A 31 -0.74 11.28 8.71
C GLN A 31 0.43 10.72 9.51
N SER A 32 0.97 9.57 9.12
CA SER A 32 2.07 8.95 9.85
C SER A 32 3.38 9.65 9.53
N PRO A 33 4.19 9.98 10.56
CA PRO A 33 5.53 10.56 10.30
C PRO A 33 6.36 9.60 9.44
N GLY A 34 7.06 10.15 8.47
CA GLY A 34 7.89 9.35 7.57
C GLY A 34 7.19 8.87 6.30
N PHE A 35 5.88 9.07 6.18
CA PHE A 35 5.17 8.82 4.93
C PHE A 35 5.62 9.84 3.88
N ARG A 36 6.00 9.37 2.67
CA ARG A 36 6.53 10.24 1.61
C ARG A 36 5.73 10.21 0.32
N GLY A 37 4.77 9.33 0.20
CA GLY A 37 3.93 9.23 -0.99
C GLY A 37 3.53 7.81 -1.26
N ALA A 38 2.58 7.63 -2.16
CA ALA A 38 2.08 6.31 -2.49
C ALA A 38 1.46 6.30 -3.88
N ARG A 39 1.40 5.11 -4.47
CA ARG A 39 0.64 4.89 -5.69
C ARG A 39 0.10 3.47 -5.70
N LEU A 40 -1.11 3.33 -6.23
CA LEU A 40 -1.75 2.03 -6.39
C LEU A 40 -1.75 1.65 -7.86
N THR A 41 -1.40 0.40 -8.15
CA THR A 41 -1.43 -0.16 -9.48
C THR A 41 -2.32 -1.39 -9.50
N ARG A 42 -2.80 -1.76 -10.68
CA ARG A 42 -3.55 -3.01 -10.87
C ARG A 42 -2.91 -3.78 -12.01
N SER A 43 -2.77 -5.09 -11.84
CA SER A 43 -2.27 -5.94 -12.90
C SER A 43 -3.21 -5.91 -14.10
N ILE A 44 -2.66 -5.71 -15.30
CA ILE A 44 -3.46 -5.74 -16.53
C ILE A 44 -3.88 -7.18 -16.82
N GLU A 45 -2.96 -8.14 -16.65
CA GLU A 45 -3.23 -9.55 -16.93
C GLU A 45 -4.10 -10.22 -15.88
N THR A 46 -3.98 -9.77 -14.62
CA THR A 46 -4.75 -10.34 -13.50
C THR A 46 -5.47 -9.21 -12.77
N PRO A 47 -6.67 -8.79 -13.24
CA PRO A 47 -7.33 -7.59 -12.71
C PRO A 47 -7.73 -7.63 -11.22
N THR A 48 -7.69 -8.80 -10.59
CA THR A 48 -7.93 -8.91 -9.14
C THR A 48 -6.67 -8.69 -8.32
N ARG A 49 -5.50 -8.57 -8.98
CA ARG A 49 -4.22 -8.32 -8.30
C ARG A 49 -3.91 -6.83 -8.33
N PHE A 50 -3.74 -6.25 -7.15
CA PHE A 50 -3.36 -4.85 -6.98
C PHE A 50 -2.04 -4.79 -6.23
N VAL A 51 -1.20 -3.83 -6.60
CA VAL A 51 0.08 -3.61 -5.92
C VAL A 51 0.15 -2.15 -5.49
N LEU A 52 0.34 -1.96 -4.19
CA LEU A 52 0.46 -0.64 -3.58
C LEU A 52 1.93 -0.38 -3.26
N PHE A 53 2.42 0.77 -3.71
CA PHE A 53 3.78 1.23 -3.42
C PHE A 53 3.68 2.42 -2.48
N ILE A 54 4.32 2.34 -1.32
CA ILE A 54 4.38 3.46 -0.39
C ILE A 54 5.84 3.79 -0.10
N GLU A 55 6.19 5.06 -0.29
CA GLU A 55 7.52 5.55 0.05
C GLU A 55 7.55 5.96 1.52
N TRP A 56 8.52 5.44 2.26
CA TRP A 56 8.72 5.72 3.69
C TRP A 56 10.15 6.21 3.92
N ASP A 57 10.36 7.01 4.97
CA ASP A 57 11.71 7.44 5.37
C ASP A 57 12.60 6.25 5.68
N SER A 58 12.03 5.21 6.29
CA SER A 58 12.75 4.02 6.72
C SER A 58 11.78 2.85 6.87
N VAL A 59 12.31 1.64 7.01
CA VAL A 59 11.49 0.46 7.32
C VAL A 59 10.73 0.68 8.63
N GLU A 60 11.39 1.24 9.64
CA GLU A 60 10.80 1.47 10.95
C GLU A 60 9.67 2.51 10.91
N ALA A 61 9.73 3.48 10.00
CA ALA A 61 8.63 4.43 9.83
C ALA A 61 7.35 3.71 9.47
N HIS A 62 7.43 2.63 8.69
CA HIS A 62 6.29 1.80 8.35
C HIS A 62 5.96 0.79 9.45
N THR A 63 6.93 -0.05 9.85
CA THR A 63 6.67 -1.20 10.72
C THR A 63 6.39 -0.82 12.16
N VAL A 64 6.94 0.30 12.62
CA VAL A 64 6.74 0.82 13.97
C VAL A 64 5.86 2.07 13.92
N GLY A 65 6.30 3.10 13.20
CA GLY A 65 5.61 4.39 13.20
C GLY A 65 4.17 4.31 12.74
N PHE A 66 3.88 3.56 11.69
CA PHE A 66 2.53 3.40 11.18
C PHE A 66 1.84 2.16 11.74
N ARG A 67 2.48 1.00 11.61
CA ARG A 67 1.83 -0.29 11.94
C ARG A 67 1.47 -0.42 13.41
N GLU A 68 2.24 0.22 14.30
CA GLU A 68 1.97 0.19 15.74
C GLU A 68 1.20 1.43 16.22
N SER A 69 0.73 2.28 15.29
CA SER A 69 -0.06 3.46 15.61
C SER A 69 -1.55 3.16 15.56
N GLU A 70 -2.36 4.12 16.04
CA GLU A 70 -3.81 4.04 15.95
C GLU A 70 -4.33 4.13 14.52
N LEU A 71 -3.51 4.60 13.59
CA LEU A 71 -3.88 4.75 12.18
C LEU A 71 -4.02 3.40 11.48
N PHE A 72 -3.21 2.42 11.88
CA PHE A 72 -3.16 1.13 11.20
C PHE A 72 -4.47 0.35 11.30
N PRO A 73 -5.09 0.18 12.49
CA PRO A 73 -6.39 -0.49 12.55
C PRO A 73 -7.47 0.22 11.74
N GLN A 74 -7.41 1.55 11.65
CA GLN A 74 -8.36 2.31 10.84
C GLN A 74 -8.14 2.04 9.34
N TRP A 75 -6.87 1.98 8.91
CA TRP A 75 -6.50 1.58 7.56
C TRP A 75 -7.06 0.18 7.25
N ARG A 76 -6.80 -0.78 8.15
CA ARG A 76 -7.26 -2.15 7.97
C ARG A 76 -8.78 -2.25 7.89
N ALA A 77 -9.50 -1.44 8.66
CA ALA A 77 -10.96 -1.44 8.64
C ALA A 77 -11.51 -0.97 7.28
N ILE A 78 -10.79 -0.09 6.59
CA ILE A 78 -11.22 0.43 5.30
C ILE A 78 -10.87 -0.55 4.17
N VAL A 79 -9.64 -1.05 4.13
CA VAL A 79 -9.18 -1.85 2.99
C VAL A 79 -9.34 -3.35 3.18
N GLY A 80 -9.32 -3.83 4.43
CA GLY A 80 -9.37 -5.26 4.74
C GLY A 80 -10.56 -6.02 4.17
N PRO A 81 -11.79 -5.45 4.17
CA PRO A 81 -12.96 -6.15 3.63
C PRO A 81 -12.87 -6.53 2.17
N PHE A 82 -11.93 -5.95 1.43
CA PHE A 82 -11.74 -6.22 0.00
C PHE A 82 -10.79 -7.37 -0.27
N PHE A 83 -10.04 -7.83 0.74
CA PHE A 83 -8.97 -8.80 0.53
C PHE A 83 -9.51 -10.22 0.32
N ASP A 84 -8.92 -10.89 -0.66
CA ASP A 84 -9.10 -12.33 -0.89
C ASP A 84 -7.82 -13.02 -0.40
N GLY A 85 -7.74 -13.21 0.92
CA GLY A 85 -6.55 -13.72 1.58
C GLY A 85 -5.65 -12.60 2.11
N PRO A 86 -4.62 -12.95 2.87
CA PRO A 86 -3.72 -11.96 3.44
C PRO A 86 -2.82 -11.34 2.37
N PRO A 87 -2.55 -10.03 2.46
CA PRO A 87 -1.59 -9.41 1.56
C PRO A 87 -0.17 -9.84 1.89
N THR A 88 0.71 -9.76 0.89
CA THR A 88 2.14 -9.92 1.11
C THR A 88 2.79 -8.54 1.06
N VAL A 89 3.69 -8.28 2.00
CA VAL A 89 4.34 -6.98 2.16
C VAL A 89 5.84 -7.18 2.27
N GLU A 90 6.59 -6.41 1.49
CA GLU A 90 8.05 -6.38 1.63
C GLU A 90 8.55 -4.97 1.35
N HIS A 91 9.81 -4.73 1.67
CA HIS A 91 10.44 -3.44 1.47
C HIS A 91 11.59 -3.60 0.50
N VAL A 92 11.74 -2.61 -0.37
CA VAL A 92 12.84 -2.57 -1.34
C VAL A 92 13.52 -1.20 -1.24
N GLU A 93 14.78 -1.15 -1.63
CA GLU A 93 15.51 0.09 -1.79
C GLU A 93 15.95 0.23 -3.24
N GLU A 94 15.99 1.46 -3.72
CA GLU A 94 16.43 1.71 -5.09
C GLU A 94 17.95 1.66 -5.15
N LEU A 95 18.47 0.82 -6.05
CA LEU A 95 19.92 0.69 -6.24
C LEU A 95 20.40 1.42 -7.48
N VAL A 96 19.60 1.42 -8.55
CA VAL A 96 19.94 2.05 -9.81
C VAL A 96 18.68 2.67 -10.40
N ALA A 97 18.80 3.89 -10.86
CA ALA A 97 17.75 4.55 -11.63
C ALA A 97 18.34 5.02 -12.96
N HIS A 98 17.55 4.92 -14.01
CA HIS A 98 17.95 5.43 -15.33
C HIS A 98 16.75 6.18 -15.91
N PRO A 99 16.91 7.45 -16.26
CA PRO A 99 15.78 8.20 -16.81
C PRO A 99 15.39 7.65 -18.18
N GLY A 100 14.10 7.62 -18.45
CA GLY A 100 13.57 7.28 -19.76
C GLY A 100 13.67 8.47 -20.71
N ASP A 101 13.62 8.17 -21.97
CA ASP A 101 13.65 9.19 -23.03
C ASP A 101 12.27 9.80 -23.27
#